data_f27fb8fbcaf0f891c2742c24ef461f5d
#
_entry.id   f27fb8fbcaf0f891c2742c24ef461f5d
#
_cell.length_a   1.000
_cell.length_b   1.000
_cell.length_c   1.000
_cell.angle_alpha   90.00
_cell.angle_beta   90.00
_cell.angle_gamma   90.00
#
_symmetry.space_group_name_H-M   'P 1'
#
loop_
_entity.id
_entity.type
_entity.pdbx_description
1 polymer ?
#
loop_
_entity_poly.entity_id
_entity_poly.type
_entity_poly.pdbx_seq_one_letter_code
_entity_poly.pdbx_strand_id
1 'polypeptide(L)'
;MDFPRGKVIAVMGGSGSGKTTILRLIGGQLRPQSGTLTVDGENVPSLATRDLYRLRRKMGMLFQNGALFTDMTVFDNVAFPLHEHTDLPEELIRDLVLLKLNAVGLRNAASLKPAEISGGMARRVALARAIALDPALIMYDEPFAGLDPISMGVTANLIRKLNDALGSTSILVSHDVNESFGIADYVYFLSAGKIVAQGTPDEMRASQDPYVKQFVHAEADGPVPFHYPGRSLAEDVGLGGRQ
;
A
#
# COMPACT_ATOMS: atom_id res chain seq x y z
N MET A 1 -5.45 15.12 4.47
CA MET A 1 -5.41 14.26 3.25
C MET A 1 -6.81 13.87 2.88
N ASP A 2 -7.14 13.99 1.63
CA ASP A 2 -8.41 13.53 1.10
C ASP A 2 -8.16 12.40 0.11
N PHE A 3 -8.95 11.33 0.22
CA PHE A 3 -8.85 10.15 -0.64
C PHE A 3 -10.18 10.00 -1.40
N PRO A 4 -10.33 10.64 -2.57
CA PRO A 4 -11.57 10.61 -3.34
C PRO A 4 -11.96 9.19 -3.78
N ARG A 5 -13.26 8.91 -3.79
CA ARG A 5 -13.78 7.60 -4.19
C ARG A 5 -13.37 7.23 -5.62
N GLY A 6 -13.06 5.97 -5.83
CA GLY A 6 -12.72 5.41 -7.13
C GLY A 6 -11.34 5.81 -7.68
N LYS A 7 -10.53 6.53 -6.89
CA LYS A 7 -9.21 7.00 -7.30
C LYS A 7 -8.09 6.15 -6.73
N VAL A 8 -6.97 6.13 -7.42
CA VAL A 8 -5.70 5.59 -6.92
C VAL A 8 -4.87 6.76 -6.38
N ILE A 9 -4.63 6.77 -5.09
CA ILE A 9 -3.86 7.81 -4.42
C ILE A 9 -2.57 7.22 -3.88
N ALA A 10 -1.43 7.75 -4.32
CA ALA A 10 -0.12 7.37 -3.83
C ALA A 10 0.28 8.23 -2.63
N VAL A 11 0.74 7.60 -1.56
CA VAL A 11 1.37 8.25 -0.41
C VAL A 11 2.83 7.85 -0.40
N MET A 12 3.69 8.81 -0.72
CA MET A 12 5.11 8.59 -0.97
C MET A 12 5.98 9.29 0.08
N GLY A 13 7.24 8.90 0.14
CA GLY A 13 8.21 9.49 1.05
C GLY A 13 9.24 8.47 1.54
N GLY A 14 10.30 8.95 2.17
CA GLY A 14 11.40 8.13 2.67
C GLY A 14 10.97 7.13 3.76
N SER A 15 11.89 6.22 4.10
CA SER A 15 11.69 5.30 5.23
C SER A 15 11.43 6.11 6.52
N GLY A 16 10.51 5.64 7.35
CA GLY A 16 10.16 6.32 8.61
C GLY A 16 9.33 7.60 8.48
N SER A 17 8.91 8.02 7.27
CA SER A 17 8.09 9.22 7.08
C SER A 17 6.65 9.11 7.62
N GLY A 18 6.19 7.91 8.01
CA GLY A 18 4.87 7.69 8.59
C GLY A 18 3.85 7.03 7.64
N LYS A 19 4.25 6.59 6.46
CA LYS A 19 3.37 6.00 5.43
C LYS A 19 2.52 4.83 5.97
N THR A 20 3.14 3.78 6.48
CA THR A 20 2.45 2.62 7.07
C THR A 20 1.59 3.02 8.27
N THR A 21 1.99 4.05 9.02
CA THR A 21 1.19 4.58 10.15
C THR A 21 -0.15 5.11 9.68
N ILE A 22 -0.21 5.77 8.51
CA ILE A 22 -1.47 6.23 7.91
C ILE A 22 -2.40 5.05 7.63
N LEU A 23 -1.90 3.98 7.03
CA LEU A 23 -2.71 2.78 6.77
C LEU A 23 -3.24 2.16 8.06
N ARG A 24 -2.41 2.09 9.11
CA ARG A 24 -2.81 1.59 10.44
C ARG A 24 -3.87 2.47 11.12
N LEU A 25 -3.78 3.79 10.93
CA LEU A 25 -4.80 4.73 11.40
C LEU A 25 -6.12 4.51 10.64
N ILE A 26 -6.10 4.44 9.31
CA ILE A 26 -7.28 4.20 8.47
C ILE A 26 -7.94 2.88 8.84
N GLY A 27 -7.16 1.81 9.01
CA GLY A 27 -7.65 0.50 9.46
C GLY A 27 -8.08 0.46 10.93
N GLY A 28 -7.94 1.55 11.69
CA GLY A 28 -8.30 1.62 13.12
C GLY A 28 -7.43 0.73 14.02
N GLN A 29 -6.22 0.35 13.59
CA GLN A 29 -5.24 -0.35 14.41
C GLN A 29 -4.54 0.59 15.39
N LEU A 30 -4.45 1.87 15.00
CA LEU A 30 -3.94 2.95 15.82
C LEU A 30 -5.04 4.01 15.99
N ARG A 31 -5.05 4.68 17.11
CA ARG A 31 -5.90 5.86 17.36
C ARG A 31 -5.05 7.12 17.28
N PRO A 32 -5.46 8.16 16.53
CA PRO A 32 -4.76 9.43 16.52
C PRO A 32 -4.87 10.10 17.91
N GLN A 33 -3.82 10.78 18.31
CA GLN A 33 -3.80 11.55 19.57
C GLN A 33 -4.68 12.80 19.49
N SER A 34 -4.84 13.35 18.28
CA SER A 34 -5.66 14.53 17.98
C SER A 34 -6.10 14.53 16.52
N GLY A 35 -7.07 15.35 16.19
CA GLY A 35 -7.62 15.45 14.83
C GLY A 35 -8.77 14.48 14.57
N THR A 36 -9.22 14.46 13.32
CA THR A 36 -10.33 13.62 12.85
C THR A 36 -9.87 12.69 11.74
N LEU A 37 -10.42 11.49 11.73
CA LEU A 37 -10.18 10.49 10.68
C LEU A 37 -11.53 9.88 10.31
N THR A 38 -11.96 10.17 9.09
CA THR A 38 -13.24 9.68 8.57
C THR A 38 -13.00 8.74 7.40
N VAL A 39 -13.64 7.57 7.42
CA VAL A 39 -13.61 6.60 6.33
C VAL A 39 -15.07 6.20 6.02
N ASP A 40 -15.48 6.34 4.77
CA ASP A 40 -16.84 6.07 4.30
C ASP A 40 -17.92 6.79 5.15
N GLY A 41 -17.62 8.03 5.58
CA GLY A 41 -18.51 8.84 6.43
C GLY A 41 -18.46 8.50 7.93
N GLU A 42 -17.76 7.46 8.34
CA GLU A 42 -17.65 7.01 9.73
C GLU A 42 -16.37 7.57 10.38
N ASN A 43 -16.48 8.18 11.56
CA ASN A 43 -15.33 8.67 12.34
C ASN A 43 -14.64 7.48 13.03
N VAL A 44 -13.55 6.97 12.42
CA VAL A 44 -12.87 5.74 12.84
C VAL A 44 -12.45 5.75 14.32
N PRO A 45 -11.84 6.81 14.89
CA PRO A 45 -11.44 6.84 16.29
C PRO A 45 -12.58 6.68 17.30
N SER A 46 -13.83 7.02 16.92
CA SER A 46 -15.00 6.95 17.78
C SER A 46 -15.80 5.67 17.64
N LEU A 47 -15.47 4.80 16.69
CA LEU A 47 -16.20 3.57 16.46
C LEU A 47 -16.08 2.58 17.64
N ALA A 48 -17.19 1.98 18.01
CA ALA A 48 -17.19 0.79 18.86
C ALA A 48 -16.56 -0.39 18.10
N THR A 49 -16.05 -1.37 18.82
CA THR A 49 -15.36 -2.53 18.23
C THR A 49 -16.19 -3.22 17.13
N ARG A 50 -17.48 -3.44 17.37
CA ARG A 50 -18.41 -4.05 16.40
C ARG A 50 -18.51 -3.25 15.10
N ASP A 51 -18.61 -1.93 15.20
CA ASP A 51 -18.76 -1.05 14.04
C ASP A 51 -17.44 -0.93 13.28
N LEU A 52 -16.30 -0.93 13.97
CA LEU A 52 -14.99 -0.99 13.37
C LEU A 52 -14.78 -2.29 12.57
N TYR A 53 -15.21 -3.44 13.09
CA TYR A 53 -15.16 -4.70 12.33
C TYR A 53 -16.06 -4.67 11.10
N ARG A 54 -17.28 -4.07 11.21
CA ARG A 54 -18.16 -3.86 10.04
C ARG A 54 -17.48 -2.97 8.99
N LEU A 55 -16.83 -1.88 9.40
CA LEU A 55 -16.09 -1.00 8.49
C LEU A 55 -14.92 -1.74 7.81
N ARG A 56 -14.14 -2.52 8.57
CA ARG A 56 -13.01 -3.30 8.04
C ARG A 56 -13.42 -4.33 6.98
N ARG A 57 -14.62 -4.86 7.02
CA ARG A 57 -15.16 -5.75 5.97
C ARG A 57 -15.28 -5.07 4.61
N LYS A 58 -15.36 -3.72 4.59
CA LYS A 58 -15.35 -2.91 3.37
C LYS A 58 -13.94 -2.52 2.92
N MET A 59 -12.89 -2.98 3.62
CA MET A 59 -11.50 -2.64 3.36
C MET A 59 -10.71 -3.89 2.98
N GLY A 60 -9.92 -3.79 1.92
CA GLY A 60 -8.88 -4.76 1.59
C GLY A 60 -7.50 -4.25 2.01
N MET A 61 -6.60 -5.15 2.37
CA MET A 61 -5.23 -4.81 2.72
C MET A 61 -4.24 -5.76 2.05
N LEU A 62 -3.33 -5.20 1.27
CA LEU A 62 -2.14 -5.89 0.80
C LEU A 62 -0.95 -5.48 1.67
N PHE A 63 -0.44 -6.41 2.46
CA PHE A 63 0.73 -6.21 3.31
C PHE A 63 2.03 -6.33 2.52
N GLN A 64 3.08 -5.66 2.97
CA GLN A 64 4.40 -5.65 2.35
C GLN A 64 4.95 -7.05 2.04
N ASN A 65 4.77 -8.02 2.92
CA ASN A 65 5.22 -9.40 2.73
C ASN A 65 4.12 -10.34 2.21
N GLY A 66 3.00 -9.79 1.70
CA GLY A 66 1.83 -10.56 1.28
C GLY A 66 1.06 -11.20 2.43
N ALA A 67 1.72 -11.60 3.52
CA ALA A 67 1.16 -12.21 4.73
C ALA A 67 0.23 -13.40 4.41
N LEU A 68 0.61 -14.27 3.48
CA LEU A 68 -0.14 -15.48 3.19
C LEU A 68 -0.04 -16.48 4.34
N PHE A 69 -1.10 -17.23 4.57
CA PHE A 69 -1.09 -18.40 5.44
C PHE A 69 -0.28 -19.51 4.76
N THR A 70 0.83 -19.89 5.36
CA THR A 70 1.83 -20.78 4.73
C THR A 70 1.42 -22.24 4.68
N ASP A 71 0.51 -22.64 5.53
CA ASP A 71 -0.07 -23.97 5.63
C ASP A 71 -1.31 -24.17 4.74
N MET A 72 -1.90 -23.08 4.24
CA MET A 72 -3.06 -23.08 3.35
C MET A 72 -2.64 -23.04 1.87
N THR A 73 -3.49 -23.59 1.01
CA THR A 73 -3.31 -23.45 -0.45
C THR A 73 -3.53 -22.01 -0.93
N VAL A 74 -3.19 -21.74 -2.17
CA VAL A 74 -3.53 -20.48 -2.87
C VAL A 74 -5.05 -20.27 -2.85
N PHE A 75 -5.83 -21.32 -3.11
CA PHE A 75 -7.28 -21.26 -3.05
C PHE A 75 -7.76 -20.86 -1.64
N ASP A 76 -7.33 -21.58 -0.62
CA ASP A 76 -7.77 -21.35 0.76
C ASP A 76 -7.38 -19.96 1.27
N ASN A 77 -6.22 -19.45 0.89
CA ASN A 77 -5.83 -18.08 1.20
C ASN A 77 -6.82 -17.06 0.67
N VAL A 78 -7.34 -17.24 -0.54
CA VAL A 78 -8.32 -16.30 -1.15
C VAL A 78 -9.72 -16.57 -0.63
N ALA A 79 -10.07 -17.83 -0.33
CA ALA A 79 -11.36 -18.22 0.25
C ALA A 79 -11.54 -17.73 1.70
N PHE A 80 -10.44 -17.59 2.45
CA PHE A 80 -10.46 -17.29 3.89
C PHE A 80 -11.35 -16.09 4.25
N PRO A 81 -11.24 -14.90 3.63
CA PRO A 81 -12.13 -13.79 3.94
C PRO A 81 -13.60 -14.07 3.63
N LEU A 82 -13.89 -14.88 2.62
CA LEU A 82 -15.27 -15.24 2.26
C LEU A 82 -15.89 -16.17 3.32
N HIS A 83 -15.15 -17.16 3.80
CA HIS A 83 -15.59 -18.04 4.88
C HIS A 83 -15.82 -17.30 6.20
N GLU A 84 -14.89 -16.37 6.56
CA GLU A 84 -14.95 -15.63 7.82
C GLU A 84 -16.05 -14.56 7.86
N HIS A 85 -16.46 -14.03 6.70
CA HIS A 85 -17.27 -12.81 6.66
C HIS A 85 -18.57 -12.95 5.89
N THR A 86 -18.87 -14.13 5.33
CA THR A 86 -20.11 -14.38 4.58
C THR A 86 -20.69 -15.74 4.93
N ASP A 87 -21.98 -15.90 4.69
CA ASP A 87 -22.71 -17.18 4.82
C ASP A 87 -22.98 -17.78 3.42
N LEU A 88 -22.05 -17.57 2.47
CA LEU A 88 -22.20 -18.08 1.10
C LEU A 88 -22.01 -19.60 1.05
N PRO A 89 -22.76 -20.32 0.21
CA PRO A 89 -22.53 -21.75 -0.01
C PRO A 89 -21.16 -22.00 -0.66
N GLU A 90 -20.56 -23.16 -0.35
CA GLU A 90 -19.21 -23.54 -0.82
C GLU A 90 -19.03 -23.47 -2.34
N GLU A 91 -20.06 -23.83 -3.09
CA GLU A 91 -20.01 -23.75 -4.56
C GLU A 91 -19.81 -22.31 -5.05
N LEU A 92 -20.49 -21.36 -4.42
CA LEU A 92 -20.37 -19.93 -4.76
C LEU A 92 -19.02 -19.36 -4.30
N ILE A 93 -18.55 -19.76 -3.12
CA ILE A 93 -17.19 -19.39 -2.65
C ILE A 93 -16.13 -19.88 -3.63
N ARG A 94 -16.24 -21.15 -4.08
CA ARG A 94 -15.34 -21.71 -5.07
C ARG A 94 -15.30 -20.88 -6.35
N ASP A 95 -16.46 -20.53 -6.88
CA ASP A 95 -16.54 -19.78 -8.14
C ASP A 95 -16.00 -18.35 -8.00
N LEU A 96 -16.29 -17.68 -6.87
CA LEU A 96 -15.73 -16.37 -6.55
C LEU A 96 -14.20 -16.43 -6.42
N VAL A 97 -13.66 -17.40 -5.71
CA VAL A 97 -12.21 -17.58 -5.56
C VAL A 97 -11.54 -17.80 -6.91
N LEU A 98 -12.09 -18.67 -7.75
CA LEU A 98 -11.55 -18.91 -9.10
C LEU A 98 -11.62 -17.65 -9.97
N LEU A 99 -12.67 -16.84 -9.83
CA LEU A 99 -12.79 -15.53 -10.50
C LEU A 99 -11.69 -14.58 -10.05
N LYS A 100 -11.46 -14.44 -8.72
CA LYS A 100 -10.41 -13.57 -8.17
C LYS A 100 -9.01 -14.06 -8.57
N LEU A 101 -8.75 -15.36 -8.52
CA LEU A 101 -7.50 -15.94 -8.99
C LEU A 101 -7.29 -15.75 -10.49
N ASN A 102 -8.36 -15.84 -11.30
CA ASN A 102 -8.30 -15.55 -12.73
C ASN A 102 -7.95 -14.09 -12.99
N ALA A 103 -8.51 -13.16 -12.23
CA ALA A 103 -8.22 -11.72 -12.35
C ALA A 103 -6.73 -11.38 -12.12
N VAL A 104 -6.03 -12.16 -11.27
CA VAL A 104 -4.59 -12.02 -11.01
C VAL A 104 -3.72 -13.01 -11.83
N GLY A 105 -4.33 -13.77 -12.74
CA GLY A 105 -3.64 -14.72 -13.64
C GLY A 105 -3.13 -15.98 -12.95
N LEU A 106 -3.74 -16.43 -11.84
CA LEU A 106 -3.27 -17.54 -11.02
C LEU A 106 -4.31 -18.65 -10.81
N ARG A 107 -5.38 -18.71 -11.62
CA ARG A 107 -6.43 -19.73 -11.49
C ARG A 107 -5.88 -21.15 -11.46
N ASN A 108 -4.90 -21.44 -12.32
CA ASN A 108 -4.32 -22.79 -12.42
C ASN A 108 -3.32 -23.13 -11.31
N ALA A 109 -3.00 -22.17 -10.42
CA ALA A 109 -2.16 -22.37 -9.26
C ALA A 109 -2.97 -22.57 -7.96
N ALA A 110 -4.28 -22.72 -8.04
CA ALA A 110 -5.21 -22.75 -6.91
C ALA A 110 -4.84 -23.81 -5.85
N SER A 111 -4.38 -24.99 -6.28
CA SER A 111 -4.01 -26.10 -5.38
C SER A 111 -2.59 -26.01 -4.80
N LEU A 112 -1.76 -25.10 -5.28
CA LEU A 112 -0.38 -24.93 -4.80
C LEU A 112 -0.36 -24.25 -3.42
N LYS A 113 0.71 -24.48 -2.68
CA LYS A 113 1.00 -23.78 -1.42
C LYS A 113 1.93 -22.58 -1.66
N PRO A 114 1.99 -21.60 -0.74
CA PRO A 114 2.90 -20.46 -0.85
C PRO A 114 4.37 -20.84 -1.06
N ALA A 115 4.82 -21.95 -0.53
CA ALA A 115 6.19 -22.46 -0.72
C ALA A 115 6.47 -22.97 -2.14
N GLU A 116 5.44 -23.22 -2.94
CA GLU A 116 5.54 -23.79 -4.30
C GLU A 116 5.42 -22.73 -5.40
N ILE A 117 5.26 -21.45 -5.02
CA ILE A 117 5.06 -20.33 -5.94
C ILE A 117 6.15 -19.27 -5.79
N SER A 118 6.38 -18.49 -6.84
CA SER A 118 7.35 -17.38 -6.78
C SER A 118 6.85 -16.22 -5.90
N GLY A 119 7.78 -15.34 -5.45
CA GLY A 119 7.42 -14.16 -4.69
C GLY A 119 6.42 -13.23 -5.40
N GLY A 120 6.57 -13.05 -6.71
CA GLY A 120 5.62 -12.30 -7.52
C GLY A 120 4.25 -12.97 -7.62
N MET A 121 4.21 -14.32 -7.68
CA MET A 121 2.94 -15.05 -7.60
C MET A 121 2.31 -14.91 -6.22
N ALA A 122 3.08 -15.05 -5.15
CA ALA A 122 2.58 -14.89 -3.78
C ALA A 122 1.98 -13.48 -3.56
N ARG A 123 2.61 -12.44 -4.12
CA ARG A 123 2.08 -11.06 -4.09
C ARG A 123 0.71 -10.98 -4.78
N ARG A 124 0.57 -11.60 -5.95
CA ARG A 124 -0.70 -11.63 -6.68
C ARG A 124 -1.79 -12.44 -5.97
N VAL A 125 -1.44 -13.53 -5.29
CA VAL A 125 -2.38 -14.27 -4.42
C VAL A 125 -2.86 -13.38 -3.26
N ALA A 126 -1.94 -12.68 -2.60
CA ALA A 126 -2.28 -11.75 -1.53
C ALA A 126 -3.19 -10.60 -2.01
N LEU A 127 -2.99 -10.14 -3.26
CA LEU A 127 -3.88 -9.18 -3.90
C LEU A 127 -5.28 -9.79 -4.16
N ALA A 128 -5.36 -11.01 -4.69
CA ALA A 128 -6.63 -11.71 -4.88
C ALA A 128 -7.41 -11.86 -3.55
N ARG A 129 -6.69 -12.19 -2.46
CA ARG A 129 -7.27 -12.24 -1.11
C ARG A 129 -7.76 -10.87 -0.64
N ALA A 130 -7.00 -9.81 -0.88
CA ALA A 130 -7.39 -8.46 -0.47
C ALA A 130 -8.67 -7.97 -1.16
N ILE A 131 -8.97 -8.46 -2.37
CA ILE A 131 -10.17 -8.10 -3.13
C ILE A 131 -11.28 -9.16 -3.04
N ALA A 132 -11.16 -10.18 -2.20
CA ALA A 132 -12.11 -11.29 -2.15
C ALA A 132 -13.54 -10.85 -1.83
N LEU A 133 -13.70 -9.84 -0.97
CA LEU A 133 -14.99 -9.28 -0.52
C LEU A 133 -15.45 -8.05 -1.35
N ASP A 134 -14.86 -7.77 -2.51
CA ASP A 134 -15.14 -6.57 -3.31
C ASP A 134 -15.11 -5.27 -2.48
N PRO A 135 -13.99 -4.96 -1.82
CA PRO A 135 -13.93 -3.85 -0.88
C PRO A 135 -14.06 -2.49 -1.56
N ALA A 136 -14.70 -1.54 -0.86
CA ALA A 136 -14.81 -0.15 -1.30
C ALA A 136 -13.47 0.62 -1.20
N LEU A 137 -12.58 0.19 -0.30
CA LEU A 137 -11.26 0.74 -0.08
C LEU A 137 -10.21 -0.37 -0.08
N ILE A 138 -9.15 -0.20 -0.86
CA ILE A 138 -8.00 -1.11 -0.86
C ILE A 138 -6.74 -0.34 -0.45
N MET A 139 -6.04 -0.85 0.54
CA MET A 139 -4.78 -0.31 1.03
C MET A 139 -3.62 -1.21 0.62
N TYR A 140 -2.59 -0.62 0.07
CA TYR A 140 -1.38 -1.30 -0.40
C TYR A 140 -0.17 -0.78 0.37
N ASP A 141 0.46 -1.63 1.16
CA ASP A 141 1.68 -1.30 1.89
C ASP A 141 2.89 -1.87 1.15
N GLU A 142 3.64 -0.99 0.46
CA GLU A 142 4.83 -1.31 -0.34
C GLU A 142 4.61 -2.50 -1.30
N PRO A 143 3.64 -2.41 -2.23
CA PRO A 143 3.26 -3.55 -3.06
C PRO A 143 4.33 -3.99 -4.06
N PHE A 144 5.33 -3.15 -4.33
CA PHE A 144 6.40 -3.42 -5.29
C PHE A 144 7.68 -3.94 -4.63
N ALA A 145 7.81 -3.81 -3.30
CA ALA A 145 9.03 -4.15 -2.59
C ALA A 145 9.48 -5.60 -2.83
N GLY A 146 10.74 -5.75 -3.23
CA GLY A 146 11.37 -7.06 -3.46
C GLY A 146 10.93 -7.79 -4.74
N LEU A 147 10.21 -7.12 -5.63
CA LEU A 147 9.87 -7.66 -6.95
C LEU A 147 10.92 -7.29 -7.99
N ASP A 148 11.08 -8.14 -8.99
CA ASP A 148 11.83 -7.81 -10.21
C ASP A 148 11.07 -6.77 -11.06
N PRO A 149 11.74 -6.04 -11.98
CA PRO A 149 11.10 -4.96 -12.74
C PRO A 149 9.87 -5.38 -13.56
N ILE A 150 9.85 -6.60 -14.09
CA ILE A 150 8.71 -7.12 -14.85
C ILE A 150 7.52 -7.34 -13.90
N SER A 151 7.77 -7.99 -12.77
CA SER A 151 6.75 -8.24 -11.73
C SER A 151 6.21 -6.95 -11.12
N MET A 152 7.06 -5.90 -10.97
CA MET A 152 6.63 -4.57 -10.52
C MET A 152 5.63 -3.97 -11.50
N GLY A 153 5.96 -3.92 -12.79
CA GLY A 153 5.07 -3.40 -13.84
C GLY A 153 3.76 -4.18 -13.95
N VAL A 154 3.81 -5.51 -13.84
CA VAL A 154 2.61 -6.37 -13.81
C VAL A 154 1.72 -6.03 -12.61
N THR A 155 2.33 -5.88 -11.43
CA THR A 155 1.60 -5.57 -10.18
C THR A 155 0.97 -4.18 -10.26
N ALA A 156 1.70 -3.16 -10.75
CA ALA A 156 1.17 -1.81 -10.93
C ALA A 156 -0.04 -1.80 -11.88
N ASN A 157 0.09 -2.40 -13.05
CA ASN A 157 -1.00 -2.52 -14.01
C ASN A 157 -2.21 -3.27 -13.44
N LEU A 158 -1.97 -4.29 -12.62
CA LEU A 158 -3.02 -5.07 -11.99
C LEU A 158 -3.78 -4.24 -10.95
N ILE A 159 -3.07 -3.47 -10.11
CA ILE A 159 -3.68 -2.53 -9.15
C ILE A 159 -4.60 -1.54 -9.89
N ARG A 160 -4.13 -0.93 -10.99
CA ARG A 160 -4.93 0.02 -11.77
C ARG A 160 -6.18 -0.64 -12.37
N LYS A 161 -6.02 -1.80 -13.04
CA LYS A 161 -7.14 -2.54 -13.64
C LYS A 161 -8.18 -2.97 -12.60
N LEU A 162 -7.75 -3.42 -11.43
CA LEU A 162 -8.67 -3.81 -10.35
C LEU A 162 -9.40 -2.61 -9.77
N ASN A 163 -8.70 -1.47 -9.60
CA ASN A 163 -9.34 -0.23 -9.17
C ASN A 163 -10.44 0.18 -10.15
N ASP A 164 -10.15 0.20 -11.46
CA ASP A 164 -11.11 0.55 -12.50
C ASP A 164 -12.30 -0.43 -12.56
N ALA A 165 -12.03 -1.72 -12.44
CA ALA A 165 -13.07 -2.75 -12.52
C ALA A 165 -13.99 -2.79 -11.30
N LEU A 166 -13.46 -2.55 -10.10
CA LEU A 166 -14.21 -2.57 -8.84
C LEU A 166 -14.81 -1.20 -8.50
N GLY A 167 -14.34 -0.11 -9.11
CA GLY A 167 -14.69 1.26 -8.69
C GLY A 167 -14.25 1.58 -7.25
N SER A 168 -13.32 0.81 -6.70
CA SER A 168 -12.82 0.97 -5.35
C SER A 168 -11.86 2.16 -5.23
N THR A 169 -11.70 2.69 -4.03
CA THR A 169 -10.63 3.65 -3.73
C THR A 169 -9.35 2.88 -3.38
N SER A 170 -8.22 3.26 -3.96
CA SER A 170 -6.93 2.63 -3.70
C SER A 170 -5.97 3.60 -3.03
N ILE A 171 -5.43 3.23 -1.86
CA ILE A 171 -4.38 3.97 -1.18
C ILE A 171 -3.10 3.17 -1.28
N LEU A 172 -2.15 3.69 -2.04
CA LEU A 172 -0.87 3.06 -2.32
C LEU A 172 0.24 3.75 -1.51
N VAL A 173 0.83 3.02 -0.57
CA VAL A 173 2.03 3.48 0.14
C VAL A 173 3.24 2.87 -0.52
N SER A 174 4.14 3.69 -1.06
CA SER A 174 5.36 3.21 -1.73
C SER A 174 6.47 4.24 -1.72
N HIS A 175 7.69 3.78 -1.99
CA HIS A 175 8.85 4.60 -2.35
C HIS A 175 9.23 4.45 -3.83
N ASP A 176 8.57 3.57 -4.58
CA ASP A 176 8.82 3.31 -6.01
C ASP A 176 8.08 4.35 -6.85
N VAL A 177 8.81 5.36 -7.35
CA VAL A 177 8.24 6.52 -8.04
C VAL A 177 7.59 6.14 -9.36
N ASN A 178 8.31 5.41 -10.21
CA ASN A 178 7.89 5.13 -11.59
C ASN A 178 6.58 4.35 -11.63
N GLU A 179 6.50 3.26 -10.86
CA GLU A 179 5.32 2.40 -10.78
C GLU A 179 4.14 3.13 -10.16
N SER A 180 4.38 3.87 -9.07
CA SER A 180 3.34 4.64 -8.38
C SER A 180 2.77 5.74 -9.27
N PHE A 181 3.63 6.52 -9.93
CA PHE A 181 3.21 7.60 -10.82
C PHE A 181 2.53 7.11 -12.10
N GLY A 182 2.85 5.89 -12.53
CA GLY A 182 2.23 5.24 -13.69
C GLY A 182 0.75 4.91 -13.49
N ILE A 183 0.30 4.77 -12.23
CA ILE A 183 -1.05 4.32 -11.91
C ILE A 183 -1.84 5.27 -11.00
N ALA A 184 -1.20 6.22 -10.33
CA ALA A 184 -1.86 7.13 -9.40
C ALA A 184 -2.60 8.25 -10.12
N ASP A 185 -3.78 8.61 -9.61
CA ASP A 185 -4.51 9.83 -9.98
C ASP A 185 -4.00 11.05 -9.19
N TYR A 186 -3.48 10.82 -7.95
CA TYR A 186 -2.99 11.87 -7.07
C TYR A 186 -1.89 11.36 -6.15
N VAL A 187 -0.99 12.23 -5.72
CA VAL A 187 0.18 11.89 -4.92
C VAL A 187 0.29 12.81 -3.72
N TYR A 188 0.58 12.25 -2.55
CA TYR A 188 1.01 12.95 -1.35
C TYR A 188 2.45 12.58 -1.04
N PHE A 189 3.33 13.57 -0.86
CA PHE A 189 4.67 13.37 -0.34
C PHE A 189 4.73 13.65 1.16
N LEU A 190 5.28 12.69 1.90
CA LEU A 190 5.45 12.73 3.35
C LEU A 190 6.92 12.83 3.72
N SER A 191 7.21 13.75 4.65
CA SER A 191 8.50 13.84 5.33
C SER A 191 8.26 14.16 6.80
N ALA A 192 8.94 13.45 7.70
CA ALA A 192 8.84 13.64 9.15
C ALA A 192 7.38 13.76 9.67
N GLY A 193 6.47 12.91 9.15
CA GLY A 193 5.07 12.86 9.55
C GLY A 193 4.19 14.01 9.02
N LYS A 194 4.71 14.84 8.10
CA LYS A 194 3.98 15.96 7.49
C LYS A 194 3.87 15.80 5.98
N ILE A 195 2.79 16.33 5.40
CA ILE A 195 2.70 16.51 3.95
C ILE A 195 3.61 17.67 3.56
N VAL A 196 4.58 17.39 2.70
CA VAL A 196 5.50 18.41 2.17
C VAL A 196 5.12 18.85 0.76
N ALA A 197 4.50 17.97 -0.01
CA ALA A 197 3.97 18.29 -1.33
C ALA A 197 2.77 17.38 -1.66
N GLN A 198 1.93 17.83 -2.59
CA GLN A 198 0.81 17.06 -3.08
C GLN A 198 0.37 17.56 -4.46
N GLY A 199 -0.15 16.67 -5.29
CA GLY A 199 -0.62 17.01 -6.64
C GLY A 199 -0.78 15.78 -7.51
N THR A 200 -1.02 15.98 -8.79
CA THR A 200 -0.98 14.92 -9.80
C THR A 200 0.45 14.42 -10.02
N PRO A 201 0.64 13.20 -10.56
CA PRO A 201 1.97 12.71 -10.92
C PRO A 201 2.77 13.69 -11.80
N ASP A 202 2.11 14.34 -12.76
CA ASP A 202 2.77 15.29 -13.67
C ASP A 202 3.20 16.58 -12.95
N GLU A 203 2.37 17.11 -12.05
CA GLU A 203 2.75 18.24 -11.19
C GLU A 203 3.94 17.88 -10.29
N MET A 204 3.98 16.65 -9.77
CA MET A 204 5.10 16.20 -8.94
C MET A 204 6.39 16.01 -9.75
N ARG A 205 6.32 15.52 -10.99
CA ARG A 205 7.49 15.46 -11.90
C ARG A 205 8.03 16.85 -12.24
N ALA A 206 7.16 17.84 -12.39
CA ALA A 206 7.52 19.23 -12.70
C ALA A 206 7.88 20.06 -11.46
N SER A 207 7.74 19.50 -10.26
CA SER A 207 7.92 20.22 -9.00
C SER A 207 9.35 20.75 -8.84
N GLN A 208 9.45 21.98 -8.37
CA GLN A 208 10.72 22.62 -8.00
C GLN A 208 11.03 22.52 -6.49
N ASP A 209 10.13 21.90 -5.72
CA ASP A 209 10.37 21.62 -4.31
C ASP A 209 11.60 20.71 -4.17
N PRO A 210 12.63 21.10 -3.39
CA PRO A 210 13.87 20.35 -3.31
C PRO A 210 13.71 18.91 -2.81
N TYR A 211 12.77 18.65 -1.89
CA TYR A 211 12.51 17.30 -1.38
C TYR A 211 11.85 16.42 -2.46
N VAL A 212 10.84 16.95 -3.15
CA VAL A 212 10.15 16.23 -4.23
C VAL A 212 11.13 15.93 -5.35
N LYS A 213 11.96 16.91 -5.73
CA LYS A 213 12.97 16.79 -6.79
C LYS A 213 13.99 15.70 -6.45
N GLN A 214 14.57 15.77 -5.24
CA GLN A 214 15.49 14.74 -4.77
C GLN A 214 14.86 13.34 -4.83
N PHE A 215 13.62 13.22 -4.38
CA PHE A 215 12.93 11.93 -4.31
C PHE A 215 12.55 11.40 -5.71
N VAL A 216 11.98 12.25 -6.55
CA VAL A 216 11.50 11.88 -7.90
C VAL A 216 12.66 11.53 -8.85
N HIS A 217 13.77 12.26 -8.74
CA HIS A 217 14.95 12.05 -9.61
C HIS A 217 16.04 11.20 -8.96
N ALA A 218 15.82 10.69 -7.74
CA ALA A 218 16.80 9.91 -6.96
C ALA A 218 18.16 10.64 -6.84
N GLU A 219 18.13 11.96 -6.60
CA GLU A 219 19.33 12.77 -6.44
C GLU A 219 20.02 12.41 -5.12
N ALA A 220 21.35 12.24 -5.17
CA ALA A 220 22.14 11.89 -3.97
C ALA A 220 22.18 13.02 -2.95
N ASP A 221 22.24 14.28 -3.46
CA ASP A 221 22.29 15.48 -2.64
C ASP A 221 20.91 16.16 -2.56
N GLY A 222 20.52 16.60 -1.36
CA GLY A 222 19.24 17.28 -1.17
C GLY A 222 18.83 17.37 0.30
N PRO A 223 17.57 17.73 0.57
CA PRO A 223 17.03 17.88 1.93
C PRO A 223 17.08 16.61 2.79
N VAL A 224 17.09 15.43 2.15
CA VAL A 224 17.32 14.17 2.86
C VAL A 224 18.83 13.95 2.95
N PRO A 225 19.44 14.12 4.13
CA PRO A 225 20.89 14.06 4.27
C PRO A 225 21.40 12.63 4.14
N PHE A 226 22.57 12.46 3.49
CA PHE A 226 23.29 11.19 3.46
C PHE A 226 23.81 10.80 4.85
N HIS A 227 24.31 11.79 5.62
CA HIS A 227 24.85 11.55 6.94
C HIS A 227 23.76 11.62 8.02
N TYR A 228 23.81 10.70 8.97
CA TYR A 228 23.01 10.80 10.18
C TYR A 228 23.39 12.09 10.94
N PRO A 229 22.42 12.86 11.46
CA PRO A 229 22.69 14.10 12.18
C PRO A 229 23.64 13.86 13.36
N GLY A 230 24.73 14.62 13.42
CA GLY A 230 25.75 14.49 14.46
C GLY A 230 26.87 15.51 14.26
N ARG A 231 27.93 15.37 15.08
CA ARG A 231 29.15 16.16 14.88
C ARG A 231 29.82 15.78 13.56
N SER A 232 30.54 16.74 12.97
CA SER A 232 31.35 16.43 11.79
C SER A 232 32.52 15.52 12.17
N LEU A 233 32.96 14.68 11.21
CA LEU A 233 34.13 13.85 11.43
C LEU A 233 35.37 14.68 11.88
N ALA A 234 35.54 15.87 11.32
CA ALA A 234 36.61 16.77 11.66
C ALA A 234 36.56 17.21 13.14
N GLU A 235 35.38 17.43 13.70
CA GLU A 235 35.20 17.71 15.13
C GLU A 235 35.52 16.48 16.00
N ASP A 236 35.05 15.28 15.60
CA ASP A 236 35.24 14.05 16.34
C ASP A 236 36.71 13.57 16.37
N VAL A 237 37.46 13.79 15.28
CA VAL A 237 38.88 13.44 15.20
C VAL A 237 39.82 14.58 15.60
N GLY A 238 39.29 15.70 16.12
CA GLY A 238 40.08 16.84 16.62
C GLY A 238 40.80 17.63 15.50
N LEU A 239 40.35 17.52 14.26
CA LEU A 239 40.86 18.27 13.11
C LEU A 239 40.08 19.57 12.86
N GLY A 240 39.05 19.87 13.65
CA GLY A 240 38.30 21.14 13.65
C GLY A 240 39.22 22.27 14.08
N GLY A 241 39.67 23.04 13.09
CA GLY A 241 40.73 24.01 13.22
C GLY A 241 40.50 25.06 14.29
N ARG A 242 41.55 25.36 15.03
CA ARG A 242 41.76 26.66 15.71
C ARG A 242 41.66 27.75 14.62
N GLN A 243 40.60 28.53 14.62
CA GLN A 243 40.64 29.92 14.16
C GLN A 243 40.78 30.83 15.35
#